data_69611206ea22408ebccfa3a3c613090f
#
_entry.id   69611206ea22408ebccfa3a3c613090f
#
_cell.length_a   1.000
_cell.length_b   1.000
_cell.length_c   1.000
_cell.angle_alpha   90.00
_cell.angle_beta   90.00
_cell.angle_gamma   90.00
#
_symmetry.space_group_name_H-M   'P 1'
#
loop_
_entity.id
_entity.type
_entity.pdbx_description
1 polymer ?
#
loop_
_entity_poly.entity_id
_entity_poly.type
_entity_poly.pdbx_seq_one_letter_code
_entity_poly.pdbx_strand_id
1 'polypeptide(L)'
;HLRPLQIVAVVDGGINQDHPDLQDNLWTNPGEIPENGIDDDGNGYIDDVHGYNFVDDNAILVPHRHGTHVAGTIGATNNNGTGISSIAGGNGTPGSGVKLMSCQILKSLTSTGGEVASDPFIAAAIKYGADNGAVISQNSWGYAVETGRNTSSYINPVHKEAIDYFIKYADRKSV
;
A
#
# COMPACT_ATOMS: atom_id res chain seq x y z
N HIS A 1 18.04 -21.01 4.50
CA HIS A 1 16.81 -20.35 4.98
C HIS A 1 16.42 -19.30 3.96
N LEU A 2 15.36 -19.58 3.20
CA LEU A 2 14.69 -18.54 2.42
C LEU A 2 14.08 -17.56 3.44
N ARG A 3 14.47 -16.29 3.38
CA ARG A 3 13.79 -15.26 4.18
C ARG A 3 12.36 -15.14 3.65
N PRO A 4 11.34 -15.03 4.51
CA PRO A 4 9.99 -14.77 4.04
C PRO A 4 9.99 -13.48 3.21
N LEU A 5 9.16 -13.47 2.15
CA LEU A 5 8.99 -12.29 1.31
C LEU A 5 8.53 -11.11 2.18
N GLN A 6 9.26 -10.01 2.11
CA GLN A 6 8.92 -8.82 2.89
C GLN A 6 7.81 -8.05 2.17
N ILE A 7 6.71 -7.84 2.84
CA ILE A 7 5.57 -7.09 2.30
C ILE A 7 5.67 -5.63 2.76
N VAL A 8 5.53 -4.72 1.80
CA VAL A 8 5.46 -3.27 2.05
C VAL A 8 4.05 -2.80 1.72
N ALA A 9 3.32 -2.33 2.72
CA ALA A 9 2.05 -1.64 2.52
C ALA A 9 2.32 -0.22 2.03
N VAL A 10 1.93 0.08 0.80
CA VAL A 10 2.03 1.40 0.19
C VAL A 10 0.71 2.12 0.43
N VAL A 11 0.67 2.89 1.51
CA VAL A 11 -0.49 3.70 1.93
C VAL A 11 -0.42 5.03 1.17
N ASP A 12 -1.06 5.09 0.00
CA ASP A 12 -0.89 6.20 -0.97
C ASP A 12 -2.07 6.24 -1.95
N GLY A 13 -1.90 6.76 -3.14
CA GLY A 13 -2.76 6.50 -4.29
C GLY A 13 -2.60 5.08 -4.81
N GLY A 14 -3.55 4.60 -5.62
CA GLY A 14 -3.50 3.24 -6.16
C GLY A 14 -2.25 2.97 -7.01
N ILE A 15 -1.65 1.81 -6.85
CA ILE A 15 -0.56 1.35 -7.70
C ILE A 15 -1.12 0.93 -9.06
N ASN A 16 -0.47 1.29 -10.15
CA ASN A 16 -0.78 0.75 -11.47
C ASN A 16 -0.35 -0.73 -11.54
N GLN A 17 -1.33 -1.62 -11.46
CA GLN A 17 -1.11 -3.07 -11.47
C GLN A 17 -0.58 -3.61 -12.81
N ASP A 18 -0.86 -2.89 -13.91
CA ASP A 18 -0.42 -3.28 -15.26
C ASP A 18 0.97 -2.73 -15.60
N HIS A 19 1.62 -2.04 -14.67
CA HIS A 19 2.93 -1.45 -14.95
C HIS A 19 4.00 -2.54 -15.08
N PRO A 20 4.68 -2.66 -16.24
CA PRO A 20 5.56 -3.79 -16.54
C PRO A 20 6.76 -3.92 -15.58
N ASP A 21 7.10 -2.84 -14.90
CA ASP A 21 8.22 -2.80 -13.94
C ASP A 21 7.78 -3.14 -12.50
N LEU A 22 6.47 -3.30 -12.25
CA LEU A 22 5.90 -3.55 -10.91
C LEU A 22 5.21 -4.91 -10.77
N GLN A 23 4.69 -5.47 -11.86
CA GLN A 23 3.84 -6.67 -11.84
C GLN A 23 4.44 -7.83 -11.04
N ASP A 24 5.72 -8.13 -11.23
CA ASP A 24 6.39 -9.26 -10.56
C ASP A 24 6.50 -9.08 -9.06
N ASN A 25 6.46 -7.84 -8.59
CA ASN A 25 6.63 -7.48 -7.19
C ASN A 25 5.32 -7.02 -6.53
N LEU A 26 4.18 -7.13 -7.20
CA LEU A 26 2.89 -6.92 -6.53
C LEU A 26 2.66 -8.01 -5.47
N TRP A 27 2.11 -7.59 -4.35
CA TRP A 27 1.59 -8.51 -3.36
C TRP A 27 0.31 -9.18 -3.89
N THR A 28 0.14 -10.43 -3.58
CA THR A 28 -1.11 -11.16 -3.87
C THR A 28 -1.60 -11.75 -2.56
N ASN A 29 -2.86 -11.48 -2.22
CA ASN A 29 -3.51 -12.09 -1.07
C ASN A 29 -3.68 -13.59 -1.31
N PRO A 30 -3.01 -14.45 -0.54
CA PRO A 30 -3.09 -15.89 -0.75
C PRO A 30 -4.44 -16.48 -0.30
N GLY A 31 -5.25 -15.71 0.42
CA GLY A 31 -6.56 -16.10 0.93
C GLY A 31 -7.70 -15.82 -0.05
N GLU A 32 -7.47 -15.00 -1.10
CA GLU A 32 -8.51 -14.56 -2.02
C GLU A 32 -8.53 -15.31 -3.34
N ILE A 33 -9.73 -15.59 -3.84
CA ILE A 33 -9.99 -16.07 -5.21
C ILE A 33 -10.43 -14.88 -6.05
N PRO A 34 -9.64 -14.44 -7.04
CA PRO A 34 -9.93 -13.22 -7.78
C PRO A 34 -11.31 -13.22 -8.45
N GLU A 35 -11.98 -12.07 -8.40
CA GLU A 35 -13.20 -11.76 -9.16
C GLU A 35 -14.39 -12.70 -8.88
N ASN A 36 -14.48 -13.30 -7.71
CA ASN A 36 -15.62 -14.13 -7.33
C ASN A 36 -16.70 -13.39 -6.52
N GLY A 37 -16.41 -12.16 -6.06
CA GLY A 37 -17.33 -11.32 -5.28
C GLY A 37 -17.53 -11.79 -3.84
N ILE A 38 -16.61 -12.60 -3.32
CA ILE A 38 -16.64 -13.15 -1.96
C ILE A 38 -15.39 -12.72 -1.22
N ASP A 39 -15.50 -12.43 0.05
CA ASP A 39 -14.41 -12.29 1.00
C ASP A 39 -14.02 -13.71 1.46
N ASP A 40 -13.06 -14.34 0.73
CA ASP A 40 -12.74 -15.76 0.93
C ASP A 40 -11.92 -15.99 2.20
N ASP A 41 -11.14 -15.01 2.65
CA ASP A 41 -10.33 -15.13 3.87
C ASP A 41 -11.00 -14.56 5.12
N GLY A 42 -12.18 -13.91 4.96
CA GLY A 42 -12.98 -13.38 6.07
C GLY A 42 -12.37 -12.16 6.74
N ASN A 43 -11.53 -11.41 6.02
CA ASN A 43 -10.83 -10.23 6.54
C ASN A 43 -11.68 -8.95 6.50
N GLY A 44 -12.84 -8.98 5.85
CA GLY A 44 -13.79 -7.88 5.69
C GLY A 44 -13.63 -7.11 4.37
N TYR A 45 -12.76 -7.57 3.46
CA TYR A 45 -12.47 -6.92 2.18
C TYR A 45 -12.65 -7.91 1.03
N ILE A 46 -13.68 -7.70 0.21
CA ILE A 46 -14.03 -8.58 -0.91
C ILE A 46 -13.01 -8.42 -2.05
N ASP A 47 -12.50 -9.53 -2.61
CA ASP A 47 -11.62 -9.57 -3.78
C ASP A 47 -10.33 -8.72 -3.63
N ASP A 48 -9.79 -8.54 -2.44
CA ASP A 48 -8.63 -7.68 -2.14
C ASP A 48 -7.27 -8.28 -2.58
N VAL A 49 -7.24 -8.79 -3.81
CA VAL A 49 -6.13 -9.60 -4.37
C VAL A 49 -4.77 -8.90 -4.33
N HIS A 50 -4.69 -7.60 -4.63
CA HIS A 50 -3.43 -6.83 -4.62
C HIS A 50 -3.44 -5.67 -3.63
N GLY A 51 -4.44 -5.64 -2.75
CA GLY A 51 -4.71 -4.56 -1.82
C GLY A 51 -6.14 -4.03 -1.95
N TYR A 52 -6.41 -2.87 -1.37
CA TYR A 52 -7.76 -2.33 -1.29
C TYR A 52 -7.82 -0.82 -1.50
N ASN A 53 -8.94 -0.35 -2.07
CA ASN A 53 -9.26 1.06 -2.27
C ASN A 53 -10.19 1.53 -1.16
N PHE A 54 -9.63 2.14 -0.13
CA PHE A 54 -10.34 2.63 1.04
C PHE A 54 -11.19 3.88 0.76
N VAL A 55 -10.96 4.56 -0.37
CA VAL A 55 -11.75 5.74 -0.76
C VAL A 55 -13.11 5.35 -1.34
N ASP A 56 -13.12 4.32 -2.17
CA ASP A 56 -14.33 3.84 -2.86
C ASP A 56 -14.89 2.56 -2.22
N ASP A 57 -14.24 2.05 -1.15
CA ASP A 57 -14.62 0.86 -0.39
C ASP A 57 -14.81 -0.39 -1.28
N ASN A 58 -13.78 -0.70 -2.08
CA ASN A 58 -13.75 -1.86 -2.96
C ASN A 58 -12.31 -2.25 -3.38
N ALA A 59 -12.16 -3.40 -4.03
CA ALA A 59 -10.86 -3.90 -4.51
C ALA A 59 -10.37 -3.27 -5.82
N ILE A 60 -11.14 -2.35 -6.44
CA ILE A 60 -10.75 -1.72 -7.69
C ILE A 60 -9.70 -0.64 -7.40
N LEU A 61 -8.45 -0.99 -7.60
CA LEU A 61 -7.33 -0.06 -7.46
C LEU A 61 -7.26 0.87 -8.67
N VAL A 62 -7.44 2.15 -8.44
CA VAL A 62 -7.35 3.17 -9.50
C VAL A 62 -5.91 3.65 -9.61
N PRO A 63 -5.23 3.44 -10.75
CA PRO A 63 -3.86 3.88 -10.93
C PRO A 63 -3.67 5.37 -10.61
N HIS A 64 -2.77 5.66 -9.70
CA HIS A 64 -2.44 7.03 -9.30
C HIS A 64 -0.95 7.29 -9.55
N ARG A 65 -0.63 8.44 -10.19
CA ARG A 65 0.75 8.80 -10.54
C ARG A 65 1.68 8.75 -9.35
N HIS A 66 1.28 9.32 -8.20
CA HIS A 66 2.11 9.40 -7.01
C HIS A 66 2.34 8.02 -6.40
N GLY A 67 1.27 7.26 -6.13
CA GLY A 67 1.38 5.91 -5.54
C GLY A 67 2.18 4.94 -6.43
N THR A 68 1.98 4.98 -7.76
CA THR A 68 2.77 4.18 -8.71
C THR A 68 4.26 4.55 -8.68
N HIS A 69 4.59 5.85 -8.61
CA HIS A 69 5.97 6.31 -8.54
C HIS A 69 6.64 5.91 -7.22
N VAL A 70 5.93 6.06 -6.10
CA VAL A 70 6.40 5.62 -4.77
C VAL A 70 6.66 4.11 -4.77
N ALA A 71 5.71 3.31 -5.26
CA ALA A 71 5.88 1.86 -5.41
C ALA A 71 7.09 1.51 -6.27
N GLY A 72 7.30 2.21 -7.39
CA GLY A 72 8.47 2.04 -8.26
C GLY A 72 9.80 2.29 -7.55
N THR A 73 9.87 3.35 -6.76
CA THR A 73 11.09 3.68 -5.97
C THR A 73 11.41 2.57 -4.97
N ILE A 74 10.39 1.95 -4.35
CA ILE A 74 10.56 0.90 -3.37
C ILE A 74 10.93 -0.43 -4.03
N GLY A 75 10.14 -0.87 -5.03
CA GLY A 75 10.14 -2.25 -5.45
C GLY A 75 9.94 -2.49 -6.95
N ALA A 76 10.29 -1.55 -7.85
CA ALA A 76 10.40 -1.86 -9.27
C ALA A 76 11.39 -3.02 -9.48
N THR A 77 11.06 -3.94 -10.36
CA THR A 77 11.85 -5.17 -10.56
C THR A 77 13.23 -4.85 -11.12
N ASN A 78 14.28 -5.15 -10.35
CA ASN A 78 15.66 -4.92 -10.80
C ASN A 78 16.09 -5.96 -11.84
N ASN A 79 17.00 -5.57 -12.73
CA ASN A 79 17.61 -6.43 -13.76
C ASN A 79 16.63 -7.04 -14.78
N ASN A 80 15.46 -6.45 -14.96
CA ASN A 80 14.46 -6.87 -15.96
C ASN A 80 14.61 -6.16 -17.31
N GLY A 81 15.57 -5.24 -17.44
CA GLY A 81 15.79 -4.45 -18.66
C GLY A 81 14.72 -3.39 -18.94
N THR A 82 13.85 -3.10 -17.97
CA THR A 82 12.72 -2.19 -18.07
C THR A 82 12.75 -1.18 -16.94
N GLY A 83 12.30 0.05 -17.20
CA GLY A 83 12.05 1.06 -16.17
C GLY A 83 13.27 1.47 -15.35
N ILE A 84 13.20 1.30 -14.03
CA ILE A 84 14.20 1.79 -13.08
C ILE A 84 14.73 0.66 -12.19
N SER A 85 15.90 0.91 -11.59
CA SER A 85 16.41 0.08 -10.49
C SER A 85 15.92 0.66 -9.17
N SER A 86 15.20 -0.12 -8.40
CA SER A 86 14.63 0.27 -7.12
C SER A 86 15.50 -0.12 -5.93
N ILE A 87 15.08 0.32 -4.74
CA ILE A 87 15.79 0.02 -3.48
C ILE A 87 15.69 -1.48 -3.12
N ALA A 88 14.51 -2.09 -3.31
CA ALA A 88 14.20 -3.42 -2.81
C ALA A 88 13.54 -4.34 -3.88
N GLY A 89 13.73 -4.03 -5.17
CA GLY A 89 13.15 -4.77 -6.29
C GLY A 89 13.79 -6.13 -6.61
N GLY A 90 14.68 -6.59 -5.74
CA GLY A 90 15.34 -7.88 -5.92
C GLY A 90 16.51 -7.86 -6.90
N ASN A 91 16.83 -9.01 -7.47
CA ASN A 91 17.97 -9.19 -8.37
C ASN A 91 17.57 -9.69 -9.77
N GLY A 92 16.28 -9.61 -10.12
CA GLY A 92 15.71 -10.14 -11.37
C GLY A 92 15.28 -11.62 -11.30
N THR A 93 15.55 -12.31 -10.19
CA THR A 93 14.99 -13.63 -9.97
C THR A 93 13.56 -13.47 -9.39
N PRO A 94 12.57 -14.20 -9.89
CA PRO A 94 11.21 -14.14 -9.35
C PRO A 94 11.18 -14.37 -7.83
N GLY A 95 10.49 -13.49 -7.11
CA GLY A 95 10.38 -13.55 -5.65
C GLY A 95 11.61 -13.07 -4.87
N SER A 96 12.63 -12.48 -5.52
CA SER A 96 13.79 -11.90 -4.83
C SER A 96 13.55 -10.49 -4.32
N GLY A 97 12.55 -9.79 -4.83
CA GLY A 97 12.15 -8.46 -4.41
C GLY A 97 11.12 -8.47 -3.28
N VAL A 98 10.86 -7.29 -2.71
CA VAL A 98 9.74 -7.08 -1.79
C VAL A 98 8.40 -7.26 -2.51
N LYS A 99 7.33 -7.44 -1.74
CA LYS A 99 5.97 -7.44 -2.27
C LYS A 99 5.26 -6.12 -1.93
N LEU A 100 4.69 -5.49 -2.95
CA LEU A 100 4.05 -4.19 -2.88
C LEU A 100 2.53 -4.38 -2.72
N MET A 101 2.00 -4.07 -1.55
CA MET A 101 0.57 -4.10 -1.24
C MET A 101 -0.01 -2.70 -1.45
N SER A 102 -1.02 -2.56 -2.32
CA SER A 102 -1.64 -1.27 -2.61
C SER A 102 -2.74 -0.95 -1.60
N CYS A 103 -2.49 -0.01 -0.70
CA CYS A 103 -3.47 0.49 0.27
C CYS A 103 -3.91 1.90 -0.15
N GLN A 104 -4.89 1.97 -1.07
CA GLN A 104 -5.27 3.23 -1.71
C GLN A 104 -6.10 4.11 -0.78
N ILE A 105 -5.56 5.29 -0.45
CA ILE A 105 -6.21 6.32 0.38
C ILE A 105 -6.39 7.65 -0.37
N LEU A 106 -5.79 7.79 -1.56
CA LEU A 106 -5.85 9.00 -2.38
C LEU A 106 -6.53 8.72 -3.71
N LYS A 107 -7.37 9.65 -4.12
CA LYS A 107 -8.06 9.67 -5.42
C LYS A 107 -8.06 11.09 -5.96
N SER A 108 -7.59 11.26 -7.18
CA SER A 108 -7.63 12.57 -7.84
C SER A 108 -9.06 12.97 -8.17
N LEU A 109 -9.46 14.17 -7.75
CA LEU A 109 -10.73 14.76 -8.14
C LEU A 109 -10.58 15.45 -9.48
N THR A 110 -11.27 14.94 -10.50
CA THR A 110 -11.24 15.48 -11.87
C THR A 110 -11.77 16.91 -11.99
N SER A 111 -12.64 17.34 -11.08
CA SER A 111 -13.30 18.64 -11.12
C SER A 111 -12.55 19.78 -10.45
N THR A 112 -11.67 19.47 -9.49
CA THR A 112 -10.99 20.48 -8.66
C THR A 112 -9.48 20.34 -8.62
N GLY A 113 -8.92 19.27 -9.18
CA GLY A 113 -7.50 18.95 -9.08
C GLY A 113 -7.04 18.58 -7.65
N GLY A 114 -7.97 18.47 -6.71
CA GLY A 114 -7.70 18.04 -5.33
C GLY A 114 -7.59 16.52 -5.22
N GLU A 115 -7.12 16.07 -4.09
CA GLU A 115 -7.06 14.65 -3.74
C GLU A 115 -7.99 14.37 -2.54
N VAL A 116 -8.64 13.20 -2.55
CA VAL A 116 -9.48 12.76 -1.43
C VAL A 116 -8.66 11.85 -0.55
N ALA A 117 -8.55 12.23 0.71
CA ALA A 117 -8.08 11.37 1.79
C ALA A 117 -8.90 11.70 3.05
N SER A 118 -9.08 10.76 3.92
CA SER A 118 -9.69 11.00 5.24
C SER A 118 -8.97 10.21 6.31
N ASP A 119 -9.03 10.69 7.54
CA ASP A 119 -8.37 10.04 8.67
C ASP A 119 -8.84 8.59 8.88
N PRO A 120 -10.14 8.25 8.76
CA PRO A 120 -10.59 6.86 8.82
C PRO A 120 -10.01 5.97 7.73
N PHE A 121 -9.90 6.46 6.47
CA PHE A 121 -9.31 5.68 5.37
C PHE A 121 -7.83 5.38 5.62
N ILE A 122 -7.09 6.39 6.09
CA ILE A 122 -5.68 6.26 6.44
C ILE A 122 -5.48 5.23 7.55
N ALA A 123 -6.28 5.32 8.62
CA ALA A 123 -6.19 4.40 9.73
C ALA A 123 -6.56 2.96 9.33
N ALA A 124 -7.61 2.78 8.54
CA ALA A 124 -8.02 1.48 8.02
C ALA A 124 -6.93 0.87 7.12
N ALA A 125 -6.32 1.66 6.23
CA ALA A 125 -5.26 1.23 5.34
C ALA A 125 -3.99 0.78 6.09
N ILE A 126 -3.58 1.52 7.13
CA ILE A 126 -2.43 1.15 7.98
C ILE A 126 -2.72 -0.16 8.73
N LYS A 127 -3.93 -0.27 9.31
CA LYS A 127 -4.35 -1.49 10.01
C LYS A 127 -4.42 -2.69 9.07
N TYR A 128 -5.02 -2.54 7.90
CA TYR A 128 -5.09 -3.56 6.86
C TYR A 128 -3.71 -4.08 6.49
N GLY A 129 -2.74 -3.19 6.28
CA GLY A 129 -1.36 -3.59 6.01
C GLY A 129 -0.78 -4.50 7.09
N ALA A 130 -0.98 -4.17 8.37
CA ALA A 130 -0.52 -5.00 9.49
C ALA A 130 -1.23 -6.37 9.52
N ASP A 131 -2.55 -6.39 9.32
CA ASP A 131 -3.37 -7.61 9.36
C ASP A 131 -3.03 -8.57 8.21
N ASN A 132 -2.59 -8.05 7.07
CA ASN A 132 -2.16 -8.81 5.89
C ASN A 132 -0.65 -9.05 5.82
N GLY A 133 0.07 -8.88 6.93
CA GLY A 133 1.46 -9.30 7.08
C GLY A 133 2.50 -8.34 6.51
N ALA A 134 2.15 -7.09 6.21
CA ALA A 134 3.14 -6.09 5.88
C ALA A 134 4.06 -5.81 7.08
N VAL A 135 5.35 -5.73 6.82
CA VAL A 135 6.38 -5.43 7.83
C VAL A 135 6.84 -3.96 7.76
N ILE A 136 6.49 -3.28 6.69
CA ILE A 136 6.75 -1.86 6.48
C ILE A 136 5.44 -1.20 6.04
N SER A 137 5.07 -0.09 6.68
CA SER A 137 4.04 0.82 6.21
C SER A 137 4.70 2.07 5.65
N GLN A 138 4.58 2.26 4.35
CA GLN A 138 5.12 3.42 3.65
C GLN A 138 4.02 4.47 3.52
N ASN A 139 4.30 5.72 3.93
CA ASN A 139 3.35 6.80 4.05
C ASN A 139 3.95 8.08 3.49
N SER A 140 3.68 8.42 2.21
CA SER A 140 4.18 9.63 1.53
C SER A 140 3.07 10.66 1.32
N TRP A 141 2.36 10.98 2.37
CA TRP A 141 1.27 11.95 2.38
C TRP A 141 1.36 12.85 3.62
N GLY A 142 0.60 13.91 3.64
CA GLY A 142 0.54 14.84 4.77
C GLY A 142 -0.58 15.86 4.58
N TYR A 143 -0.86 16.61 5.62
CA TYR A 143 -1.81 17.70 5.56
C TYR A 143 -1.21 18.90 4.86
N ALA A 144 -2.02 19.59 4.04
CA ALA A 144 -1.68 20.93 3.59
C ALA A 144 -1.64 21.87 4.81
N VAL A 145 -0.47 22.45 5.08
CA VAL A 145 -0.28 23.40 6.17
C VAL A 145 -0.56 24.79 5.63
N GLU A 146 -1.55 25.48 6.20
CA GLU A 146 -1.71 26.91 5.96
C GLU A 146 -0.45 27.65 6.44
N THR A 147 0.12 28.48 5.59
CA THR A 147 1.30 29.28 5.90
C THR A 147 1.09 30.08 7.20
N GLY A 148 1.92 29.80 8.21
CA GLY A 148 1.87 30.46 9.52
C GLY A 148 1.35 29.61 10.68
N ARG A 149 0.82 28.42 10.44
CA ARG A 149 0.49 27.47 11.52
C ARG A 149 1.64 26.51 11.80
N ASN A 150 2.14 26.52 13.01
CA ASN A 150 3.07 25.50 13.48
C ASN A 150 2.27 24.25 13.87
N THR A 151 2.26 23.24 13.01
CA THR A 151 1.57 21.96 13.22
C THR A 151 2.49 20.88 13.79
N SER A 152 3.75 21.19 14.09
CA SER A 152 4.78 20.25 14.52
C SER A 152 4.47 19.48 15.82
N SER A 153 3.48 19.91 16.57
CA SER A 153 3.08 19.27 17.85
C SER A 153 1.73 18.55 17.78
N TYR A 154 1.00 18.63 16.67
CA TYR A 154 -0.29 17.93 16.53
C TYR A 154 -0.08 16.55 15.94
N ILE A 155 -0.34 15.54 16.74
CA ILE A 155 -0.42 14.15 16.28
C ILE A 155 -1.90 13.80 16.25
N ASN A 156 -2.43 13.46 15.06
CA ASN A 156 -3.79 12.96 14.93
C ASN A 156 -3.96 11.66 15.72
N PRO A 157 -4.87 11.61 16.72
CA PRO A 157 -5.03 10.42 17.55
C PRO A 157 -5.38 9.17 16.77
N VAL A 158 -6.22 9.29 15.73
CA VAL A 158 -6.65 8.18 14.88
C VAL A 158 -5.46 7.57 14.13
N HIS A 159 -4.59 8.42 13.57
CA HIS A 159 -3.36 7.96 12.92
C HIS A 159 -2.39 7.33 13.92
N LYS A 160 -2.26 7.93 15.10
CA LYS A 160 -1.40 7.38 16.15
C LYS A 160 -1.83 5.98 16.56
N GLU A 161 -3.11 5.76 16.79
CA GLU A 161 -3.64 4.45 17.15
C GLU A 161 -3.38 3.41 16.04
N ALA A 162 -3.56 3.77 14.78
CA ALA A 162 -3.28 2.89 13.66
C ALA A 162 -1.78 2.55 13.54
N ILE A 163 -0.90 3.52 13.76
CA ILE A 163 0.56 3.31 13.77
C ILE A 163 0.97 2.44 14.95
N ASP A 164 0.45 2.70 16.15
CA ASP A 164 0.70 1.87 17.34
C ASP A 164 0.23 0.42 17.11
N TYR A 165 -0.91 0.25 16.44
CA TYR A 165 -1.41 -1.06 16.03
C TYR A 165 -0.43 -1.74 15.08
N PHE A 166 0.02 -1.05 14.03
CA PHE A 166 0.98 -1.59 13.07
C PHE A 166 2.27 -2.03 13.77
N ILE A 167 2.87 -1.17 14.59
CA ILE A 167 4.08 -1.49 15.37
C ILE A 167 3.88 -2.73 16.24
N LYS A 168 2.69 -2.90 16.82
CA LYS A 168 2.40 -4.03 17.72
C LYS A 168 2.17 -5.35 16.98
N TYR A 169 1.59 -5.33 15.77
CA TYR A 169 1.05 -6.53 15.14
C TYR A 169 1.71 -6.91 13.82
N ALA A 170 2.37 -5.98 13.10
CA ALA A 170 2.94 -6.23 11.78
C ALA A 170 4.01 -7.34 11.74
N ASP A 171 4.77 -7.52 12.82
CA ASP A 171 5.88 -8.49 12.87
C ASP A 171 5.49 -9.85 13.48
N ARG A 172 4.22 -10.07 13.88
CA ARG A 172 3.82 -11.25 14.65
C ARG A 172 3.21 -12.39 13.85
N LYS A 173 2.93 -12.17 12.56
CA LYS A 173 2.37 -13.22 11.68
C LYS A 173 3.42 -13.99 10.88
N SER A 174 4.70 -13.64 11.01
CA SER A 174 5.81 -14.29 10.32
C SER A 174 6.51 -15.39 11.15
N VAL A 175 5.85 -15.94 12.17
CA VAL A 175 6.40 -17.06 12.98
C VAL A 175 5.64 -18.33 12.73
#